data_fadc8c3c3c41abae6a8e257b3ad82fea
#
_entry.id   fadc8c3c3c41abae6a8e257b3ad82fea
#
_cell.length_a   1.000
_cell.length_b   1.000
_cell.length_c   1.000
_cell.angle_alpha   90.00
_cell.angle_beta   90.00
_cell.angle_gamma   90.00
#
_symmetry.space_group_name_H-M   'P 1'
#
loop_
_entity.id
_entity.type
_entity.pdbx_description
1 polymer ?
#
loop_
_entity_poly.entity_id
_entity_poly.type
_entity_poly.pdbx_seq_one_letter_code
_entity_poly.pdbx_strand_id
1 'polypeptide(L)'
;MAAIGFGLRVHAYCLLRSEAHWLVTPQRADAMADVVQQVGRSYVRRFNTRWMRQGTLWEGRYRAYWIDEPVFGLLVQRAIEWLPVRATLVNHPADWTWSSAQIHCGRRPETRLMPLPSYWALGNTPFEREASYPSILDQALTDSTWECVKKGLSSGRPWATERTMASLPAEEQARWQQRP
;
A
#
# COMPACT_ATOMS: atom_id res chain seq x y z
N MET A 1 13.58 -0.06 7.16
CA MET A 1 14.58 1.03 7.32
C MET A 1 14.88 1.77 6.02
N ALA A 2 14.97 1.15 4.85
CA ALA A 2 15.28 1.84 3.59
C ALA A 2 14.27 2.96 3.21
N ALA A 3 12.96 2.72 3.37
CA ALA A 3 11.93 3.64 2.91
C ALA A 3 12.05 5.08 3.48
N ILE A 4 12.31 5.22 4.77
CA ILE A 4 12.38 6.54 5.43
C ILE A 4 13.62 7.33 4.97
N GLY A 5 14.76 6.66 4.75
CA GLY A 5 15.99 7.30 4.29
C GLY A 5 15.97 7.77 2.83
N PHE A 6 14.99 7.31 2.03
CA PHE A 6 14.86 7.63 0.61
C PHE A 6 13.68 8.54 0.26
N GLY A 7 13.04 9.14 1.26
CA GLY A 7 11.92 10.06 1.02
C GLY A 7 10.64 9.37 0.58
N LEU A 8 10.35 8.18 1.12
CA LEU A 8 9.10 7.46 0.93
C LEU A 8 8.38 7.30 2.28
N ARG A 9 7.19 7.85 2.40
CA ARG A 9 6.31 7.62 3.55
C ARG A 9 5.49 6.38 3.31
N VAL A 10 5.59 5.41 4.21
CA VAL A 10 4.81 4.17 4.14
C VAL A 10 3.61 4.30 5.07
N HIS A 11 2.41 4.11 4.53
CA HIS A 11 1.15 4.20 5.26
C HIS A 11 0.60 2.82 5.63
N ALA A 12 0.61 1.89 4.70
CA ALA A 12 0.19 0.52 4.93
C ALA A 12 1.05 -0.45 4.11
N TYR A 13 1.10 -1.69 4.55
CA TYR A 13 1.78 -2.75 3.82
C TYR A 13 1.17 -4.12 4.11
N CYS A 14 1.36 -5.03 3.17
CA CYS A 14 1.15 -6.45 3.36
C CYS A 14 2.21 -7.23 2.58
N LEU A 15 2.88 -8.15 3.26
CA LEU A 15 3.84 -9.07 2.66
C LEU A 15 3.21 -10.46 2.62
N LEU A 16 2.97 -10.96 1.43
CA LEU A 16 2.53 -12.33 1.17
C LEU A 16 3.74 -13.19 0.77
N ARG A 17 3.51 -14.46 0.48
CA ARG A 17 4.60 -15.39 0.12
C ARG A 17 5.36 -14.98 -1.15
N SER A 18 4.65 -14.46 -2.15
CA SER A 18 5.19 -14.09 -3.46
C SER A 18 4.96 -12.62 -3.83
N GLU A 19 4.28 -11.86 -3.00
CA GLU A 19 3.87 -10.49 -3.31
C GLU A 19 4.13 -9.56 -2.13
N ALA A 20 4.45 -8.30 -2.43
CA ALA A 20 4.55 -7.21 -1.46
C ALA A 20 3.68 -6.04 -1.93
N HIS A 21 2.76 -5.61 -1.10
CA HIS A 21 1.85 -4.50 -1.38
C HIS A 21 2.13 -3.36 -0.41
N TRP A 22 2.19 -2.14 -0.92
CA TRP A 22 2.48 -0.94 -0.12
C TRP A 22 1.55 0.20 -0.53
N LEU A 23 1.06 0.91 0.47
CA LEU A 23 0.43 2.21 0.31
C LEU A 23 1.44 3.26 0.75
N VAL A 24 1.84 4.15 -0.15
CA VAL A 24 2.97 5.05 0.08
C VAL A 24 2.73 6.43 -0.52
N THR A 25 3.39 7.44 0.06
CA THR A 25 3.50 8.78 -0.52
C THR A 25 4.98 9.09 -0.77
N PRO A 26 5.41 9.23 -2.04
CA PRO A 26 6.75 9.68 -2.35
C PRO A 26 6.90 11.17 -2.04
N GLN A 27 8.02 11.56 -1.43
CA GLN A 27 8.35 12.95 -1.13
C GLN A 27 9.11 13.64 -2.29
N ARG A 28 9.60 12.86 -3.26
CA ARG A 28 10.23 13.30 -4.50
C ARG A 28 9.92 12.32 -5.63
N ALA A 29 10.02 12.76 -6.86
CA ALA A 29 9.61 11.99 -8.05
C ALA A 29 10.26 10.60 -8.14
N ASP A 30 11.56 10.49 -7.83
CA ASP A 30 12.32 9.25 -7.99
C ASP A 30 12.31 8.35 -6.75
N ALA A 31 11.75 8.81 -5.61
CA ALA A 31 11.80 8.10 -4.34
C ALA A 31 11.27 6.67 -4.43
N MET A 32 10.19 6.47 -5.20
CA MET A 32 9.59 5.14 -5.38
C MET A 32 10.53 4.19 -6.10
N ALA A 33 11.14 4.64 -7.21
CA ALA A 33 12.06 3.83 -7.99
C ALA A 33 13.30 3.45 -7.18
N ASP A 34 13.89 4.42 -6.46
CA ASP A 34 15.07 4.22 -5.61
C ASP A 34 14.82 3.20 -4.51
N VAL A 35 13.70 3.36 -3.78
CA VAL A 35 13.35 2.45 -2.68
C VAL A 35 13.11 1.03 -3.20
N VAL A 36 12.30 0.88 -4.27
CA VAL A 36 12.01 -0.46 -4.82
C VAL A 36 13.29 -1.12 -5.35
N GLN A 37 14.17 -0.36 -6.01
CA GLN A 37 15.44 -0.88 -6.50
C GLN A 37 16.34 -1.34 -5.35
N GLN A 38 16.47 -0.54 -4.30
CA GLN A 38 17.33 -0.88 -3.18
C GLN A 38 16.80 -2.05 -2.36
N VAL A 39 15.49 -2.03 -2.04
CA VAL A 39 14.85 -3.15 -1.32
C VAL A 39 14.96 -4.42 -2.16
N GLY A 40 14.66 -4.34 -3.46
CA GLY A 40 14.74 -5.45 -4.38
C GLY A 40 16.15 -6.06 -4.43
N ARG A 41 17.19 -5.24 -4.65
CA ARG A 41 18.59 -5.70 -4.66
C ARG A 41 19.01 -6.34 -3.33
N SER A 42 18.65 -5.71 -2.22
CA SER A 42 19.01 -6.19 -0.89
C SER A 42 18.31 -7.51 -0.57
N TYR A 43 17.03 -7.64 -0.91
CA TYR A 43 16.25 -8.85 -0.70
C TYR A 43 16.75 -10.00 -1.57
N VAL A 44 16.93 -9.79 -2.88
CA VAL A 44 17.44 -10.80 -3.82
C VAL A 44 18.82 -11.33 -3.36
N ARG A 45 19.73 -10.42 -2.98
CA ARG A 45 21.06 -10.83 -2.48
C ARG A 45 20.93 -11.75 -1.26
N ARG A 46 20.16 -11.34 -0.23
CA ARG A 46 19.99 -12.13 0.99
C ARG A 46 19.31 -13.47 0.72
N PHE A 47 18.29 -13.47 -0.11
CA PHE A 47 17.56 -14.68 -0.48
C PHE A 47 18.47 -15.66 -1.23
N ASN A 48 19.17 -15.18 -2.25
CA ASN A 48 20.06 -16.02 -3.05
C ASN A 48 21.22 -16.59 -2.22
N THR A 49 21.81 -15.78 -1.32
CA THR A 49 22.85 -16.27 -0.39
C THR A 49 22.30 -17.34 0.53
N ARG A 50 21.11 -17.13 1.12
CA ARG A 50 20.51 -18.09 2.06
C ARG A 50 20.15 -19.42 1.40
N TRP A 51 19.67 -19.39 0.17
CA TRP A 51 19.16 -20.56 -0.55
C TRP A 51 20.11 -21.08 -1.63
N MET A 52 21.35 -20.57 -1.66
CA MET A 52 22.41 -20.96 -2.62
C MET A 52 21.94 -20.95 -4.08
N ARG A 53 21.15 -19.92 -4.46
CA ARG A 53 20.64 -19.76 -5.81
C ARG A 53 21.17 -18.48 -6.45
N GLN A 54 20.95 -18.32 -7.76
CA GLN A 54 21.35 -17.17 -8.56
C GLN A 54 20.15 -16.62 -9.35
N GLY A 55 20.29 -15.41 -9.89
CA GLY A 55 19.29 -14.79 -10.74
C GLY A 55 18.28 -13.93 -9.98
N THR A 56 17.33 -13.38 -10.72
CA THR A 56 16.27 -12.53 -10.19
C THR A 56 15.19 -13.34 -9.45
N LEU A 57 14.51 -12.68 -8.51
CA LEU A 57 13.30 -13.20 -7.84
C LEU A 57 12.05 -12.48 -8.35
N TRP A 58 12.21 -11.30 -8.96
CA TRP A 58 11.11 -10.47 -9.38
C TRP A 58 10.73 -10.80 -10.82
N GLU A 59 9.43 -10.95 -11.03
CA GLU A 59 8.85 -11.30 -12.34
C GLU A 59 8.87 -10.12 -13.32
N GLY A 60 9.15 -8.91 -12.85
CA GLY A 60 9.20 -7.71 -13.68
C GLY A 60 9.34 -6.44 -12.86
N ARG A 61 8.95 -5.31 -13.42
CA ARG A 61 8.89 -4.04 -12.73
C ARG A 61 7.72 -4.02 -11.75
N TYR A 62 7.82 -3.21 -10.68
CA TYR A 62 6.70 -2.98 -9.78
C TYR A 62 5.52 -2.34 -10.51
N ARG A 63 4.33 -2.65 -10.08
CA ARG A 63 3.08 -2.03 -10.55
C ARG A 63 2.66 -0.98 -9.53
N ALA A 64 2.24 0.18 -10.01
CA ALA A 64 1.76 1.26 -9.15
C ALA A 64 0.68 2.07 -9.87
N TYR A 65 -0.23 2.60 -9.09
CA TYR A 65 -1.21 3.57 -9.54
C TYR A 65 -1.42 4.63 -8.46
N TRP A 66 -1.87 5.79 -8.87
CA TRP A 66 -2.17 6.88 -7.96
C TRP A 66 -3.60 6.78 -7.45
N ILE A 67 -3.80 7.13 -6.16
CA ILE A 67 -5.11 7.18 -5.54
C ILE A 67 -5.39 8.58 -5.00
N ASP A 68 -6.64 9.00 -5.06
CA ASP A 68 -7.14 10.19 -4.38
C ASP A 68 -7.32 9.85 -2.89
N GLU A 69 -6.30 10.22 -2.10
CA GLU A 69 -6.19 9.78 -0.69
C GLU A 69 -7.38 10.19 0.16
N PRO A 70 -7.88 11.44 0.12
CA PRO A 70 -9.02 11.83 0.95
C PRO A 70 -10.26 10.96 0.75
N VAL A 71 -10.44 10.39 -0.44
CA VAL A 71 -11.62 9.58 -0.80
C VAL A 71 -11.36 8.09 -0.67
N PHE A 72 -10.22 7.62 -1.16
CA PHE A 72 -9.94 6.18 -1.31
C PHE A 72 -8.84 5.67 -0.37
N GLY A 73 -8.18 6.54 0.39
CA GLY A 73 -7.02 6.16 1.22
C GLY A 73 -7.32 5.03 2.20
N LEU A 74 -8.33 5.19 3.07
CA LEU A 74 -8.72 4.15 4.02
C LEU A 74 -9.22 2.88 3.34
N LEU A 75 -9.90 3.02 2.21
CA LEU A 75 -10.41 1.87 1.46
C LEU A 75 -9.27 1.03 0.89
N VAL A 76 -8.25 1.67 0.30
CA VAL A 76 -7.06 0.99 -0.23
C VAL A 76 -6.20 0.43 0.90
N GLN A 77 -6.06 1.16 2.01
CA GLN A 77 -5.40 0.66 3.21
C GLN A 77 -6.02 -0.66 3.67
N ARG A 78 -7.35 -0.69 3.84
CA ARG A 78 -8.09 -1.91 4.20
C ARG A 78 -7.90 -3.01 3.17
N ALA A 79 -8.00 -2.68 1.88
CA ALA A 79 -7.81 -3.67 0.81
C ALA A 79 -6.44 -4.34 0.89
N ILE A 80 -5.37 -3.58 1.14
CA ILE A 80 -4.03 -4.13 1.34
C ILE A 80 -3.99 -5.05 2.58
N GLU A 81 -4.61 -4.65 3.68
CA GLU A 81 -4.60 -5.41 4.92
C GLU A 81 -5.48 -6.67 4.86
N TRP A 82 -6.49 -6.70 3.98
CA TRP A 82 -7.34 -7.88 3.74
C TRP A 82 -6.71 -8.92 2.80
N LEU A 83 -5.61 -8.63 2.13
CA LEU A 83 -4.97 -9.56 1.21
C LEU A 83 -4.66 -10.94 1.80
N PRO A 84 -4.18 -11.08 3.05
CA PRO A 84 -3.90 -12.41 3.62
C PRO A 84 -5.17 -13.24 3.85
N VAL A 85 -6.30 -12.60 4.17
CA VAL A 85 -7.59 -13.29 4.28
C VAL A 85 -8.05 -13.76 2.91
N ARG A 86 -7.95 -12.92 1.87
CA ARG A 86 -8.27 -13.32 0.48
C ARG A 86 -7.35 -14.41 -0.05
N ALA A 87 -6.11 -14.45 0.42
CA ALA A 87 -5.16 -15.52 0.11
C ALA A 87 -5.37 -16.78 0.99
N THR A 88 -6.43 -16.81 1.81
CA THR A 88 -6.76 -17.92 2.73
C THR A 88 -5.64 -18.30 3.69
N LEU A 89 -4.81 -17.33 4.07
CA LEU A 89 -3.70 -17.53 4.99
C LEU A 89 -4.11 -17.36 6.46
N VAL A 90 -5.10 -16.51 6.71
CA VAL A 90 -5.69 -16.21 8.03
C VAL A 90 -7.17 -15.94 7.87
N ASN A 91 -7.93 -15.99 8.98
CA ASN A 91 -9.35 -15.68 8.99
C ASN A 91 -9.65 -14.19 9.21
N HIS A 92 -8.72 -13.46 9.81
CA HIS A 92 -8.88 -12.03 10.09
C HIS A 92 -7.59 -11.27 9.73
N PRO A 93 -7.67 -10.03 9.17
CA PRO A 93 -6.51 -9.27 8.74
C PRO A 93 -5.47 -9.03 9.83
N ALA A 94 -5.92 -8.77 11.06
CA ALA A 94 -5.03 -8.50 12.19
C ALA A 94 -4.31 -9.75 12.74
N ASP A 95 -4.63 -10.95 12.24
CA ASP A 95 -3.91 -12.17 12.60
C ASP A 95 -2.66 -12.40 11.73
N TRP A 96 -2.51 -11.62 10.65
CA TRP A 96 -1.35 -11.71 9.78
C TRP A 96 -0.21 -10.80 10.26
N THR A 97 0.85 -11.40 10.77
CA THR A 97 2.00 -10.68 11.35
C THR A 97 2.74 -9.78 10.34
N TRP A 98 2.69 -10.12 9.06
CA TRP A 98 3.44 -9.44 8.00
C TRP A 98 2.61 -8.36 7.29
N SER A 99 1.68 -7.73 8.00
CA SER A 99 0.91 -6.58 7.51
C SER A 99 0.87 -5.45 8.55
N SER A 100 0.40 -4.29 8.11
CA SER A 100 0.17 -3.12 8.96
C SER A 100 -1.10 -3.20 9.81
N ALA A 101 -2.00 -4.18 9.58
CA ALA A 101 -3.28 -4.28 10.27
C ALA A 101 -3.15 -4.29 11.80
N GLN A 102 -2.18 -5.04 12.35
CA GLN A 102 -1.95 -5.08 13.80
C GLN A 102 -1.55 -3.71 14.38
N ILE A 103 -0.82 -2.93 13.58
CA ILE A 103 -0.35 -1.60 13.99
C ILE A 103 -1.52 -0.63 14.02
N HIS A 104 -2.32 -0.60 12.96
CA HIS A 104 -3.49 0.28 12.89
C HIS A 104 -4.60 -0.08 13.89
N CYS A 105 -4.65 -1.35 14.33
CA CYS A 105 -5.54 -1.81 15.40
C CYS A 105 -4.95 -1.68 16.82
N GLY A 106 -3.80 -1.02 16.99
CA GLY A 106 -3.16 -0.84 18.28
C GLY A 106 -2.61 -2.13 18.95
N ARG A 107 -2.57 -3.25 18.20
CA ARG A 107 -2.07 -4.53 18.73
C ARG A 107 -0.55 -4.64 18.73
N ARG A 108 0.14 -3.78 17.98
CA ARG A 108 1.60 -3.74 17.87
C ARG A 108 2.09 -2.30 17.68
N PRO A 109 3.02 -1.82 18.52
CA PRO A 109 3.60 -0.50 18.33
C PRO A 109 4.50 -0.46 17.09
N GLU A 110 4.45 0.62 16.33
CA GLU A 110 5.35 0.88 15.21
C GLU A 110 5.51 2.38 14.97
N THR A 111 6.74 2.83 14.91
CA THR A 111 7.08 4.25 14.73
C THR A 111 7.46 4.62 13.29
N ARG A 112 7.58 3.63 12.41
CA ARG A 112 8.03 3.80 11.02
C ARG A 112 6.89 3.94 10.02
N LEU A 113 5.66 3.64 10.42
CA LEU A 113 4.48 3.95 9.61
C LEU A 113 4.07 5.40 9.80
N MET A 114 3.70 6.03 8.71
CA MET A 114 3.12 7.37 8.70
C MET A 114 1.62 7.22 8.43
N PRO A 115 0.75 7.43 9.42
CA PRO A 115 -0.68 7.31 9.20
C PRO A 115 -1.18 8.25 8.10
N LEU A 116 -2.18 7.80 7.33
CA LEU A 116 -2.86 8.63 6.33
C LEU A 116 -3.63 9.78 6.99
N PRO A 117 -3.83 10.93 6.30
CA PRO A 117 -4.76 11.97 6.76
C PRO A 117 -6.16 11.43 7.05
N SER A 118 -6.70 10.56 6.21
CA SER A 118 -8.00 9.91 6.43
C SER A 118 -8.02 8.99 7.66
N TYR A 119 -6.90 8.33 7.99
CA TYR A 119 -6.77 7.58 9.25
C TYR A 119 -6.67 8.54 10.46
N TRP A 120 -5.98 9.67 10.32
CA TRP A 120 -5.92 10.70 11.37
C TRP A 120 -7.30 11.25 11.74
N ALA A 121 -8.21 11.32 10.77
CA ALA A 121 -9.59 11.79 10.98
C ALA A 121 -10.45 10.83 11.83
N LEU A 122 -10.00 9.62 12.12
CA LEU A 122 -10.73 8.65 12.96
C LEU A 122 -10.72 8.99 14.46
N GLY A 123 -9.86 9.89 14.90
CA GLY A 123 -9.79 10.31 16.31
C GLY A 123 -8.66 11.30 16.56
N ASN A 124 -8.79 12.06 17.63
CA ASN A 124 -7.84 13.13 18.01
C ASN A 124 -6.55 12.56 18.62
N THR A 125 -6.62 11.39 19.21
CA THR A 125 -5.48 10.71 19.83
C THR A 125 -5.12 9.42 19.08
N PRO A 126 -3.89 8.93 19.18
CA PRO A 126 -3.53 7.60 18.65
C PRO A 126 -4.46 6.50 19.17
N PHE A 127 -4.77 6.53 20.47
CA PHE A 127 -5.64 5.56 21.13
C PHE A 127 -7.06 5.54 20.53
N GLU A 128 -7.66 6.71 20.31
CA GLU A 128 -8.99 6.81 19.66
C GLU A 128 -8.99 6.22 18.26
N ARG A 129 -7.95 6.48 17.48
CA ARG A 129 -7.81 5.94 16.12
C ARG A 129 -7.66 4.44 16.11
N GLU A 130 -6.80 3.92 16.97
CA GLU A 130 -6.55 2.49 17.15
C GLU A 130 -7.79 1.75 17.68
N ALA A 131 -8.62 2.41 18.50
CA ALA A 131 -9.88 1.86 18.98
C ALA A 131 -10.99 1.90 17.88
N SER A 132 -11.00 2.92 17.03
CA SER A 132 -12.00 3.09 15.97
C SER A 132 -11.72 2.22 14.74
N TYR A 133 -10.46 2.02 14.39
CA TYR A 133 -10.08 1.36 13.15
C TYR A 133 -10.54 -0.11 13.02
N PRO A 134 -10.55 -0.94 14.07
CA PRO A 134 -11.05 -2.32 13.98
C PRO A 134 -12.46 -2.42 13.41
N SER A 135 -13.38 -1.55 13.84
CA SER A 135 -14.75 -1.56 13.33
C SER A 135 -14.86 -1.23 11.84
N ILE A 136 -13.91 -0.42 11.34
CA ILE A 136 -13.80 -0.10 9.91
C ILE A 136 -13.14 -1.27 9.17
N LEU A 137 -12.10 -1.86 9.74
CA LEU A 137 -11.41 -3.01 9.17
C LEU A 137 -12.33 -4.22 8.98
N ASP A 138 -13.23 -4.45 9.94
CA ASP A 138 -14.17 -5.58 9.94
C ASP A 138 -15.31 -5.46 8.90
N GLN A 139 -15.54 -4.27 8.36
CA GLN A 139 -16.52 -4.10 7.30
C GLN A 139 -16.07 -4.82 6.02
N ALA A 140 -16.92 -5.64 5.46
CA ALA A 140 -16.62 -6.34 4.21
C ALA A 140 -16.32 -5.36 3.06
N LEU A 141 -15.29 -5.67 2.29
CA LEU A 141 -15.00 -4.97 1.05
C LEU A 141 -15.83 -5.61 -0.07
N THR A 142 -16.53 -4.77 -0.84
CA THR A 142 -17.35 -5.24 -1.97
C THR A 142 -16.49 -5.78 -3.10
N ASP A 143 -17.06 -6.68 -3.92
CA ASP A 143 -16.36 -7.19 -5.10
C ASP A 143 -16.01 -6.06 -6.08
N SER A 144 -16.87 -5.04 -6.19
CA SER A 144 -16.56 -3.85 -7.01
C SER A 144 -15.33 -3.11 -6.53
N THR A 145 -15.13 -2.99 -5.21
CA THR A 145 -13.90 -2.40 -4.63
C THR A 145 -12.68 -3.20 -5.02
N TRP A 146 -12.76 -4.52 -4.92
CA TRP A 146 -11.64 -5.41 -5.29
C TRP A 146 -11.30 -5.31 -6.78
N GLU A 147 -12.30 -5.23 -7.65
CA GLU A 147 -12.08 -5.04 -9.08
C GLU A 147 -11.43 -3.68 -9.38
N CYS A 148 -11.81 -2.60 -8.68
CA CYS A 148 -11.14 -1.30 -8.80
C CYS A 148 -9.67 -1.38 -8.39
N VAL A 149 -9.33 -2.03 -7.26
CA VAL A 149 -7.94 -2.22 -6.82
C VAL A 149 -7.13 -3.01 -7.85
N LYS A 150 -7.66 -4.13 -8.35
CA LYS A 150 -7.00 -4.93 -9.38
C LYS A 150 -6.80 -4.16 -10.68
N LYS A 151 -7.84 -3.44 -11.14
CA LYS A 151 -7.78 -2.63 -12.34
C LYS A 151 -6.75 -1.52 -12.23
N GLY A 152 -6.66 -0.85 -11.08
CA GLY A 152 -5.60 0.12 -10.81
C GLY A 152 -4.20 -0.48 -10.99
N LEU A 153 -3.94 -1.64 -10.37
CA LEU A 153 -2.66 -2.33 -10.46
C LEU A 153 -2.34 -2.85 -11.86
N SER A 154 -3.34 -3.27 -12.65
CA SER A 154 -3.12 -3.80 -14.00
C SER A 154 -2.93 -2.70 -15.04
N SER A 155 -3.75 -1.64 -14.99
CA SER A 155 -3.74 -0.55 -15.96
C SER A 155 -2.81 0.60 -15.58
N GLY A 156 -2.43 0.73 -14.29
CA GLY A 156 -1.72 1.90 -13.78
C GLY A 156 -2.54 3.19 -13.81
N ARG A 157 -3.84 3.11 -14.09
CA ARG A 157 -4.73 4.29 -14.11
C ARG A 157 -5.02 4.77 -12.70
N PRO A 158 -5.11 6.10 -12.48
CA PRO A 158 -5.46 6.66 -11.18
C PRO A 158 -6.83 6.18 -10.70
N TRP A 159 -6.96 5.97 -9.43
CA TRP A 159 -8.25 5.82 -8.78
C TRP A 159 -8.59 7.12 -8.06
N ALA A 160 -9.33 7.96 -8.75
CA ALA A 160 -9.68 9.30 -8.32
C ALA A 160 -11.10 9.66 -8.73
N THR A 161 -11.66 10.66 -8.05
CA THR A 161 -12.94 11.24 -8.47
C THR A 161 -12.76 12.06 -9.75
N GLU A 162 -13.83 12.22 -10.52
CA GLU A 162 -13.83 13.10 -11.69
C GLU A 162 -13.41 14.54 -11.33
N ARG A 163 -13.87 15.01 -10.19
CA ARG A 163 -13.53 16.34 -9.66
C ARG A 163 -12.03 16.49 -9.42
N THR A 164 -11.42 15.49 -8.79
CA THR A 164 -9.97 15.49 -8.51
C THR A 164 -9.19 15.38 -9.80
N MET A 165 -9.59 14.51 -10.74
CA MET A 165 -8.97 14.42 -12.05
C MET A 165 -9.05 15.73 -12.82
N ALA A 166 -10.18 16.42 -12.80
CA ALA A 166 -10.36 17.72 -13.45
C ALA A 166 -9.54 18.86 -12.82
N SER A 167 -9.16 18.73 -11.56
CA SER A 167 -8.31 19.73 -10.86
C SER A 167 -6.81 19.56 -11.10
N LEU A 168 -6.39 18.45 -11.71
CA LEU A 168 -4.98 18.23 -12.06
C LEU A 168 -4.54 19.14 -13.22
N PRO A 169 -3.24 19.49 -13.30
CA PRO A 169 -2.69 20.17 -14.46
C PRO A 169 -2.96 19.40 -15.77
N ALA A 170 -3.21 20.13 -16.85
CA ALA A 170 -3.56 19.53 -18.14
C ALA A 170 -2.52 18.48 -18.64
N GLU A 171 -1.24 18.72 -18.36
CA GLU A 171 -0.16 17.78 -18.68
C GLU A 171 -0.30 16.45 -17.93
N GLU A 172 -0.69 16.49 -16.67
CA GLU A 172 -0.92 15.29 -15.89
C GLU A 172 -2.18 14.56 -16.34
N GLN A 173 -3.26 15.28 -16.63
CA GLN A 173 -4.48 14.68 -17.20
C GLN A 173 -4.18 13.96 -18.50
N ALA A 174 -3.46 14.59 -19.44
CA ALA A 174 -3.06 13.99 -20.71
C ALA A 174 -2.20 12.73 -20.53
N ARG A 175 -1.26 12.75 -19.56
CA ARG A 175 -0.42 11.59 -19.22
C ARG A 175 -1.22 10.38 -18.78
N TRP A 176 -2.33 10.59 -18.05
CA TRP A 176 -3.18 9.50 -17.57
C TRP A 176 -4.15 8.99 -18.63
N GLN A 177 -4.59 9.85 -19.58
CA GLN A 177 -5.45 9.46 -20.68
C GLN A 177 -4.74 8.58 -21.72
N GLN A 178 -3.43 8.76 -21.87
CA GLN A 178 -2.60 8.01 -22.84
C GLN A 178 -2.14 6.64 -22.34
N ARG A 179 -2.40 6.28 -21.08
CA ARG A 179 -2.08 4.92 -20.57
C ARG A 179 -3.14 3.94 -21.03
N PRO A 180 -2.73 2.83 -21.69
CA PRO A 180 -3.64 1.81 -22.20
C PRO A 180 -4.43 1.11 -21.10
#